data_4dfdee91d031c14cc7c2b7afb1f6a862
#
_entry.id   4dfdee91d031c14cc7c2b7afb1f6a862
#
_cell.length_a   1.000
_cell.length_b   1.000
_cell.length_c   1.000
_cell.angle_alpha   90.00
_cell.angle_beta   90.00
_cell.angle_gamma   90.00
#
_symmetry.space_group_name_H-M   'P 1'
#
loop_
_entity.id
_entity.type
_entity.pdbx_description
1 polymer ?
#
loop_
_entity_poly.entity_id
_entity_poly.type
_entity_poly.pdbx_seq_one_letter_code
_entity_poly.pdbx_strand_id
1 'polypeptide(L)'
;GTTVGKWESTVTDNFFPYVQTSETGNHVGVRYVALTDETGFGLMAAATETMEFSALHYTAEELDRAVHPYELQAEADTTLRLNAIQLGVGGDDGWTRLVTHEQYRPHAPVYRYGFILGAITSDDDATALARSWQTSVAAK
;
A
#
# COMPACT_ATOMS: atom_id res chain seq x y z
N GLY A 1 3.76 15.93 10.40
CA GLY A 1 2.47 15.88 9.72
C GLY A 1 2.65 15.46 8.28
N THR A 2 1.74 14.67 7.79
CA THR A 2 1.75 14.21 6.41
C THR A 2 1.18 15.29 5.50
N THR A 3 1.92 15.63 4.46
CA THR A 3 1.46 16.56 3.42
C THR A 3 0.72 15.77 2.34
N VAL A 4 -0.42 16.24 1.90
CA VAL A 4 -1.09 15.69 0.73
C VAL A 4 -0.30 16.09 -0.52
N GLY A 5 0.10 15.10 -1.33
CA GLY A 5 0.90 15.33 -2.53
C GLY A 5 0.89 14.13 -3.47
N LYS A 6 1.55 14.27 -4.60
CA LYS A 6 1.90 13.18 -5.50
C LYS A 6 3.32 12.73 -5.16
N TRP A 7 3.51 11.43 -5.02
CA TRP A 7 4.77 10.80 -4.68
C TRP A 7 5.10 9.75 -5.72
N GLU A 8 6.35 9.63 -6.06
CA GLU A 8 6.86 8.64 -7.00
C GLU A 8 8.05 7.93 -6.37
N SER A 9 8.10 6.61 -6.54
CA SER A 9 9.15 5.75 -6.02
C SER A 9 9.20 4.47 -6.85
N THR A 10 10.21 3.64 -6.64
CA THR A 10 10.23 2.29 -7.19
C THR A 10 9.67 1.28 -6.17
N VAL A 11 9.22 0.12 -6.64
CA VAL A 11 8.80 -0.97 -5.75
C VAL A 11 9.96 -1.41 -4.84
N THR A 12 11.17 -1.42 -5.38
CA THR A 12 12.38 -1.76 -4.63
C THR A 12 12.63 -0.79 -3.48
N ASP A 13 12.46 0.52 -3.71
CA ASP A 13 12.69 1.55 -2.68
C ASP A 13 11.62 1.59 -1.59
N ASN A 14 10.46 0.96 -1.83
CA ASN A 14 9.41 0.83 -0.81
C ASN A 14 9.76 -0.20 0.26
N PHE A 15 10.67 -1.13 -0.02
CA PHE A 15 11.09 -2.11 0.96
C PHE A 15 12.10 -1.50 1.94
N PHE A 16 11.78 -1.57 3.24
CA PHE A 16 12.70 -1.18 4.29
C PHE A 16 13.31 -2.42 4.95
N PRO A 17 14.63 -2.66 4.78
CA PRO A 17 15.30 -3.84 5.34
C PRO A 17 15.50 -3.67 6.85
N TYR A 18 14.56 -4.17 7.64
CA TYR A 18 14.70 -4.21 9.09
C TYR A 18 15.37 -5.52 9.53
N VAL A 19 15.92 -5.55 10.76
CA VAL A 19 16.69 -6.70 11.29
C VAL A 19 15.91 -8.01 11.18
N GLN A 20 14.62 -7.98 11.48
CA GLN A 20 13.69 -9.09 11.27
C GLN A 20 12.80 -8.78 10.08
N THR A 21 12.63 -9.75 9.19
CA THR A 21 11.76 -9.58 8.03
C THR A 21 10.32 -9.36 8.45
N SER A 22 9.68 -8.39 7.81
CA SER A 22 8.27 -8.07 8.02
C SER A 22 7.74 -7.30 6.83
N GLU A 23 6.44 -7.11 6.79
CA GLU A 23 5.83 -6.18 5.83
C GLU A 23 6.28 -4.76 6.12
N THR A 24 6.71 -4.07 5.07
CA THR A 24 7.15 -2.68 5.11
C THR A 24 6.53 -1.90 3.96
N GLY A 25 6.72 -0.58 3.95
CA GLY A 25 6.30 0.24 2.81
C GLY A 25 4.79 0.44 2.69
N ASN A 26 4.02 0.29 3.79
CA ASN A 26 2.59 0.62 3.77
C ASN A 26 2.39 2.14 3.74
N HIS A 27 1.59 2.59 2.76
CA HIS A 27 1.20 3.98 2.58
C HIS A 27 -0.25 4.17 2.98
N VAL A 28 -0.52 5.15 3.83
CA VAL A 28 -1.85 5.40 4.40
C VAL A 28 -2.53 6.63 3.81
N GLY A 29 -3.86 6.64 3.80
CA GLY A 29 -4.66 7.77 3.33
C GLY A 29 -4.51 8.04 1.83
N VAL A 30 -4.25 7.00 1.06
CA VAL A 30 -3.98 7.07 -0.38
C VAL A 30 -5.27 7.17 -1.17
N ARG A 31 -5.30 8.04 -2.17
CA ARG A 31 -6.43 8.19 -3.09
C ARG A 31 -6.30 7.35 -4.33
N TYR A 32 -5.07 7.14 -4.79
CA TYR A 32 -4.75 6.21 -5.88
C TYR A 32 -3.30 5.76 -5.80
N VAL A 33 -3.03 4.61 -6.39
CA VAL A 33 -1.69 4.09 -6.67
C VAL A 33 -1.64 3.61 -8.11
N ALA A 34 -0.55 3.89 -8.80
CA ALA A 34 -0.26 3.36 -10.13
C ALA A 34 1.08 2.62 -10.08
N LEU A 35 1.09 1.39 -10.58
CA LEU A 35 2.29 0.60 -10.81
C LEU A 35 2.49 0.51 -12.32
N THR A 36 3.59 1.06 -12.81
CA THR A 36 3.90 1.11 -14.24
C THR A 36 5.26 0.53 -14.53
N ASP A 37 5.42 0.00 -15.72
CA ASP A 37 6.72 -0.33 -16.27
C ASP A 37 7.46 0.91 -16.80
N GLU A 38 8.63 0.70 -17.41
CA GLU A 38 9.47 1.76 -17.98
C GLU A 38 8.80 2.49 -19.16
N THR A 39 7.79 1.89 -19.80
CA THR A 39 7.02 2.51 -20.90
C THR A 39 5.88 3.39 -20.36
N GLY A 40 5.61 3.33 -19.07
CA GLY A 40 4.49 4.00 -18.42
C GLY A 40 3.18 3.22 -18.50
N PHE A 41 3.20 1.99 -19.05
CA PHE A 41 2.03 1.11 -19.05
C PHE A 41 1.94 0.34 -17.74
N GLY A 42 0.73 0.20 -17.19
CA GLY A 42 0.56 -0.55 -15.95
C GLY A 42 -0.86 -0.61 -15.42
N LEU A 43 -0.95 -0.88 -14.13
CA LEU A 43 -2.18 -1.00 -13.36
C LEU A 43 -2.33 0.19 -12.42
N MET A 44 -3.51 0.77 -12.38
CA MET A 44 -3.88 1.81 -11.42
C MET A 44 -5.06 1.34 -10.58
N ALA A 45 -4.98 1.60 -9.26
CA ALA A 45 -6.08 1.46 -8.33
C ALA A 45 -6.44 2.85 -7.77
N ALA A 46 -7.70 3.25 -7.91
CA ALA A 46 -8.22 4.48 -7.32
C ALA A 46 -9.25 4.15 -6.25
N ALA A 47 -9.01 4.59 -5.02
CA ALA A 47 -9.92 4.39 -3.90
C ALA A 47 -11.21 5.20 -4.08
N THR A 48 -12.35 4.68 -3.62
CA THR A 48 -13.61 5.45 -3.61
C THR A 48 -13.55 6.62 -2.63
N GLU A 49 -12.85 6.43 -1.51
CA GLU A 49 -12.53 7.49 -0.53
C GLU A 49 -11.01 7.52 -0.32
N THR A 50 -10.52 6.71 0.58
CA THR A 50 -9.08 6.47 0.82
C THR A 50 -8.85 4.99 1.08
N MET A 51 -7.63 4.56 0.83
CA MET A 51 -7.16 3.20 1.12
C MET A 51 -5.73 3.26 1.64
N GLU A 52 -5.23 2.13 2.03
CA GLU A 52 -3.81 1.91 2.27
C GLU A 52 -3.27 0.95 1.21
N PHE A 53 -1.99 1.07 0.87
CA PHE A 53 -1.36 0.10 -0.01
C PHE A 53 0.08 -0.17 0.37
N SER A 54 0.55 -1.34 0.00
CA SER A 54 1.96 -1.68 -0.11
C SER A 54 2.24 -2.38 -1.44
N ALA A 55 3.44 -2.21 -1.96
CA ALA A 55 3.91 -2.87 -3.17
C ALA A 55 5.34 -3.35 -2.96
N LEU A 56 5.55 -4.66 -3.00
CA LEU A 56 6.83 -5.29 -2.69
C LEU A 56 7.15 -6.38 -3.72
N HIS A 57 8.43 -6.68 -3.87
CA HIS A 57 8.92 -7.86 -4.62
C HIS A 57 8.91 -9.15 -3.78
N TYR A 58 8.13 -9.17 -2.70
CA TYR A 58 8.06 -10.30 -1.77
C TYR A 58 6.60 -10.63 -1.48
N THR A 59 6.29 -11.93 -1.44
CA THR A 59 4.98 -12.39 -0.94
C THR A 59 4.95 -12.38 0.59
N ALA A 60 3.75 -12.57 1.16
CA ALA A 60 3.59 -12.72 2.60
C ALA A 60 4.34 -13.96 3.12
N GLU A 61 4.25 -15.05 2.35
CA GLU A 61 4.87 -16.32 2.66
C GLU A 61 6.40 -16.21 2.69
N GLU A 62 6.97 -15.46 1.75
CA GLU A 62 8.41 -15.21 1.69
C GLU A 62 8.88 -14.36 2.88
N LEU A 63 8.13 -13.32 3.24
CA LEU A 63 8.42 -12.49 4.40
C LEU A 63 8.29 -13.25 5.73
N ASP A 64 7.34 -14.18 5.83
CA ASP A 64 7.15 -15.02 7.02
C ASP A 64 8.22 -16.12 7.12
N ARG A 65 8.67 -16.66 5.98
CA ARG A 65 9.70 -17.69 5.92
C ARG A 65 11.08 -17.18 6.32
N ALA A 66 11.44 -16.00 5.84
CA ALA A 66 12.78 -15.44 6.03
C ALA A 66 12.89 -14.77 7.41
N VAL A 67 13.84 -15.19 8.22
CA VAL A 67 14.10 -14.58 9.52
C VAL A 67 14.91 -13.27 9.36
N HIS A 68 15.78 -13.23 8.37
CA HIS A 68 16.67 -12.10 8.12
C HIS A 68 16.55 -11.61 6.66
N PRO A 69 16.75 -10.31 6.40
CA PRO A 69 16.64 -9.75 5.04
C PRO A 69 17.52 -10.43 3.97
N TYR A 70 18.69 -10.95 4.35
CA TYR A 70 19.57 -11.63 3.41
C TYR A 70 19.05 -13.00 2.95
N GLU A 71 18.04 -13.53 3.60
CA GLU A 71 17.36 -14.79 3.23
C GLU A 71 16.23 -14.58 2.23
N LEU A 72 15.81 -13.32 2.05
CA LEU A 72 14.73 -12.96 1.13
C LEU A 72 15.14 -13.19 -0.33
N GLN A 73 14.21 -13.76 -1.08
CA GLN A 73 14.34 -13.94 -2.52
C GLN A 73 13.28 -13.05 -3.20
N ALA A 74 13.76 -12.01 -3.87
CA ALA A 74 12.87 -11.12 -4.61
C ALA A 74 12.27 -11.84 -5.82
N GLU A 75 10.98 -11.68 -6.01
CA GLU A 75 10.26 -12.17 -7.17
C GLU A 75 10.29 -11.16 -8.31
N ALA A 76 10.13 -11.64 -9.54
CA ALA A 76 10.00 -10.78 -10.72
C ALA A 76 8.66 -10.01 -10.68
N ASP A 77 7.65 -10.62 -10.08
CA ASP A 77 6.33 -10.02 -9.93
C ASP A 77 6.28 -9.08 -8.72
N THR A 78 5.35 -8.13 -8.76
CA THR A 78 5.07 -7.22 -7.66
C THR A 78 3.82 -7.68 -6.92
N THR A 79 3.97 -7.95 -5.63
CA THR A 79 2.83 -8.15 -4.73
C THR A 79 2.25 -6.80 -4.34
N LEU A 80 1.10 -6.45 -4.92
CA LEU A 80 0.33 -5.25 -4.57
C LEU A 80 -0.76 -5.60 -3.56
N ARG A 81 -0.77 -4.93 -2.42
CA ARG A 81 -1.83 -5.03 -1.42
C ARG A 81 -2.62 -3.73 -1.37
N LEU A 82 -3.94 -3.86 -1.39
CA LEU A 82 -4.88 -2.76 -1.26
C LEU A 82 -5.73 -3.02 0.00
N ASN A 83 -5.54 -2.22 1.03
CA ASN A 83 -6.10 -2.45 2.35
C ASN A 83 -7.11 -1.34 2.73
N ALA A 84 -8.10 -1.71 3.52
CA ALA A 84 -8.96 -0.73 4.19
C ALA A 84 -8.17 0.00 5.27
N ILE A 85 -7.45 -0.76 6.09
CA ILE A 85 -6.61 -0.30 7.19
C ILE A 85 -5.64 -1.41 7.58
N GLN A 86 -4.46 -1.04 8.02
CA GLN A 86 -3.48 -1.93 8.61
C GLN A 86 -3.21 -1.52 10.06
N LEU A 87 -2.92 -2.50 10.92
CA LEU A 87 -2.56 -2.23 12.31
C LEU A 87 -1.30 -1.34 12.36
N GLY A 88 -1.41 -0.22 13.05
CA GLY A 88 -0.27 0.66 13.26
C GLY A 88 0.77 0.07 14.22
N VAL A 89 1.98 0.61 14.15
CA VAL A 89 3.12 0.18 14.98
C VAL A 89 3.42 1.14 16.14
N GLY A 90 2.55 2.09 16.41
CA GLY A 90 2.70 3.06 17.51
C GLY A 90 2.41 2.46 18.89
N GLY A 91 3.37 2.49 19.81
CA GLY A 91 3.22 1.94 21.16
C GLY A 91 4.39 2.31 22.07
N ASP A 92 4.38 1.83 23.31
CA ASP A 92 5.40 2.13 24.31
C ASP A 92 6.62 1.21 24.19
N ASP A 93 6.43 -0.01 23.71
CA ASP A 93 7.49 -1.00 23.53
C ASP A 93 7.18 -1.96 22.37
N GLY A 94 8.11 -2.82 22.01
CA GLY A 94 7.96 -3.88 21.00
C GLY A 94 7.80 -5.29 21.58
N TRP A 95 7.62 -5.43 22.89
CA TRP A 95 7.75 -6.70 23.61
C TRP A 95 6.46 -7.19 24.23
N THR A 96 5.56 -6.29 24.63
CA THR A 96 4.32 -6.64 25.30
C THR A 96 3.17 -6.90 24.33
N ARG A 97 2.14 -7.59 24.80
CA ARG A 97 0.91 -7.82 24.03
C ARG A 97 0.13 -6.55 23.69
N LEU A 98 0.43 -5.45 24.38
CA LEU A 98 -0.26 -4.16 24.27
C LEU A 98 0.64 -3.10 23.64
N VAL A 99 1.53 -3.51 22.75
CA VAL A 99 2.49 -2.62 22.10
C VAL A 99 1.86 -1.46 21.35
N THR A 100 0.71 -1.67 20.71
CA THR A 100 0.05 -0.61 19.94
C THR A 100 -0.95 0.14 20.80
N HIS A 101 -0.78 1.46 20.90
CA HIS A 101 -1.74 2.33 21.59
C HIS A 101 -3.14 2.21 20.98
N GLU A 102 -4.17 2.32 21.83
CA GLU A 102 -5.57 2.17 21.48
C GLU A 102 -5.97 2.97 20.23
N GLN A 103 -5.49 4.20 20.14
CA GLN A 103 -5.78 5.11 19.01
C GLN A 103 -5.28 4.61 17.65
N TYR A 104 -4.34 3.65 17.61
CA TYR A 104 -3.77 3.08 16.39
C TYR A 104 -4.30 1.67 16.10
N ARG A 105 -5.20 1.17 16.92
CA ARG A 105 -5.80 -0.15 16.72
C ARG A 105 -7.04 -0.06 15.84
N PRO A 106 -7.22 -0.98 14.92
CA PRO A 106 -8.49 -1.13 14.21
C PRO A 106 -9.59 -1.60 15.18
N HIS A 107 -10.66 -0.81 15.33
CA HIS A 107 -11.73 -1.10 16.29
C HIS A 107 -13.09 -1.44 15.66
N ALA A 108 -13.24 -1.17 14.38
CA ALA A 108 -14.52 -1.40 13.73
C ALA A 108 -14.80 -2.91 13.56
N PRO A 109 -15.98 -3.40 13.89
CA PRO A 109 -16.36 -4.79 13.66
C PRO A 109 -16.57 -5.09 12.17
N VAL A 110 -16.78 -4.07 11.35
CA VAL A 110 -16.96 -4.16 9.90
C VAL A 110 -16.24 -3.00 9.23
N TYR A 111 -15.39 -3.33 8.28
CA TYR A 111 -14.76 -2.36 7.39
C TYR A 111 -15.40 -2.41 6.01
N ARG A 112 -15.65 -1.25 5.44
CA ARG A 112 -16.12 -1.11 4.06
C ARG A 112 -15.20 -0.15 3.35
N TYR A 113 -14.63 -0.58 2.25
CA TYR A 113 -13.83 0.24 1.37
C TYR A 113 -14.01 -0.26 -0.06
N GLY A 114 -13.68 0.59 -1.00
CA GLY A 114 -13.80 0.25 -2.40
C GLY A 114 -12.70 0.91 -3.21
N PHE A 115 -12.37 0.30 -4.32
CA PHE A 115 -11.44 0.84 -5.29
C PHE A 115 -11.84 0.41 -6.70
N ILE A 116 -11.36 1.17 -7.69
CA ILE A 116 -11.54 0.89 -9.10
C ILE A 116 -10.17 0.51 -9.63
N LEU A 117 -10.10 -0.61 -10.35
CA LEU A 117 -8.90 -1.05 -11.06
C LEU A 117 -9.02 -0.76 -12.55
N GLY A 118 -7.94 -0.30 -13.15
CA GLY A 118 -7.87 -0.10 -14.59
C GLY A 118 -6.44 0.05 -15.08
N ALA A 119 -6.27 -0.07 -16.39
CA ALA A 119 -5.00 0.19 -17.02
C ALA A 119 -4.68 1.69 -17.01
N ILE A 120 -3.39 1.99 -16.97
CA ILE A 120 -2.83 3.33 -17.14
C ILE A 120 -1.70 3.27 -18.16
N THR A 121 -1.52 4.35 -18.92
CA THR A 121 -0.45 4.52 -19.89
C THR A 121 0.32 5.79 -19.66
N SER A 122 1.44 5.98 -20.35
CA SER A 122 2.23 7.21 -20.31
C SER A 122 1.46 8.47 -20.74
N ASP A 123 0.39 8.31 -21.50
CA ASP A 123 -0.42 9.43 -22.00
C ASP A 123 -1.47 9.89 -20.98
N ASP A 124 -1.67 9.15 -19.90
CA ASP A 124 -2.66 9.42 -18.88
C ASP A 124 -2.11 10.32 -17.76
N ASP A 125 -2.90 11.32 -17.35
CA ASP A 125 -2.71 11.98 -16.07
C ASP A 125 -3.39 11.14 -14.97
N ALA A 126 -2.60 10.42 -14.18
CA ALA A 126 -3.08 9.54 -13.12
C ALA A 126 -4.00 10.27 -12.12
N THR A 127 -3.73 11.54 -11.80
CA THR A 127 -4.56 12.31 -10.88
C THR A 127 -5.93 12.64 -11.49
N ALA A 128 -5.95 13.05 -12.76
CA ALA A 128 -7.19 13.33 -13.46
C ALA A 128 -8.01 12.05 -13.68
N LEU A 129 -7.34 10.95 -14.04
CA LEU A 129 -7.96 9.64 -14.22
C LEU A 129 -8.60 9.14 -12.93
N ALA A 130 -7.88 9.19 -11.80
CA ALA A 130 -8.41 8.82 -10.49
C ALA A 130 -9.67 9.61 -10.13
N ARG A 131 -9.65 10.93 -10.32
CA ARG A 131 -10.81 11.81 -10.06
C ARG A 131 -12.02 11.45 -10.93
N SER A 132 -11.79 11.13 -12.20
CA SER A 132 -12.87 10.75 -13.12
C SER A 132 -13.53 9.44 -12.68
N TRP A 133 -12.74 8.45 -12.26
CA TRP A 133 -13.24 7.19 -11.75
C TRP A 133 -14.02 7.34 -10.45
N GLN A 134 -13.50 8.12 -9.50
CA GLN A 134 -14.19 8.42 -8.23
C GLN A 134 -15.55 9.09 -8.47
N THR A 135 -15.61 10.07 -9.38
CA THR A 135 -16.85 10.75 -9.72
C THR A 135 -17.87 9.79 -10.34
N SER A 136 -17.43 8.86 -11.18
CA SER A 136 -18.32 7.89 -11.84
C SER A 136 -19.01 6.93 -10.85
N VAL A 137 -18.37 6.63 -9.72
CA VAL A 137 -18.94 5.77 -8.67
C VAL A 137 -19.85 6.55 -7.75
N ALA A 138 -19.50 7.79 -7.40
CA ALA A 138 -20.32 8.64 -6.54
C ALA A 138 -21.67 9.02 -7.20
N ALA A 139 -21.79 8.88 -8.52
CA ALA A 139 -23.01 9.21 -9.27
C ALA A 139 -24.01 8.00 -9.36
N LYS A 140 -23.68 6.86 -8.81
CA LYS A 140 -24.53 5.65 -8.77
C LYS A 140 -25.12 5.42 -7.38
#